data_1191896d02fcc67931fdfc3e507d51cf
#
_entry.id   1191896d02fcc67931fdfc3e507d51cf
#
_cell.length_a   1.000
_cell.length_b   1.000
_cell.length_c   1.000
_cell.angle_alpha   90.00
_cell.angle_beta   90.00
_cell.angle_gamma   90.00
#
_symmetry.space_group_name_H-M   'P 1'
#
loop_
_entity.id
_entity.type
_entity.pdbx_description
1 polymer ?
#
loop_
_entity_poly.entity_id
_entity_poly.type
_entity_poly.pdbx_seq_one_letter_code
_entity_poly.pdbx_strand_id
1 'polypeptide(L)'
;MMLIRQLGLKAYVDFPGAIHTRFSHALGTMQLARKLATMLADELNKAGQPNKAANLEANLNNLMAAGLLHDIGHGPFSHVVDYPASKLLGKTHVEIGTEIIANEFGKLERHGVTISSVIDIVEGQHAHPFLHQIIDGPIDVDKLDYLLRDSHHVGLRYHFDLDQFLYDYSVLGNDDNLQSCVLGLTDTLYARTTAEIFILIWKGMYDLVYHIQDSRIAEKMLEHAILAGCKTDTKLKAMFSEEKQYRKLYDDMVLDAVGKVRGFPKDAVEWIRADNLYRPALSLDLSQKRYSYGRRVIESLLKFDETEVADTSIELSKAMCKELDLKAEQLIVDLVKSRKPKSIHIKGDKLQDQPKYLEDESDVIGAIESKIYLKAYIHPALSHKISENDIEKHLKKELETWS
;
A
#
# COMPACT_ATOMS: atom_id res chain seq x y z
N MET A 1 7.55 3.55 14.64
CA MET A 1 8.00 2.55 13.65
C MET A 1 8.62 1.28 14.28
N MET A 2 9.44 1.35 15.33
CA MET A 2 10.07 0.14 15.93
C MET A 2 9.07 -0.86 16.55
N LEU A 3 7.89 -0.41 16.96
CA LEU A 3 6.84 -1.21 17.59
C LEU A 3 5.64 -1.44 16.66
N ILE A 4 5.74 -1.07 15.39
CA ILE A 4 4.72 -1.27 14.38
C ILE A 4 5.21 -2.36 13.44
N ARG A 5 4.47 -3.46 13.35
CA ARG A 5 4.78 -4.57 12.46
C ARG A 5 4.50 -4.19 11.01
N GLN A 6 5.39 -4.61 10.10
CA GLN A 6 5.26 -4.33 8.68
C GLN A 6 3.96 -4.91 8.10
N LEU A 7 3.67 -6.15 8.43
CA LEU A 7 2.48 -6.87 7.93
C LEU A 7 1.25 -6.75 8.86
N GLY A 8 1.30 -5.91 9.89
CA GLY A 8 0.15 -5.63 10.75
C GLY A 8 -0.53 -6.89 11.28
N LEU A 9 -1.86 -7.00 11.11
CA LEU A 9 -2.66 -8.13 11.58
C LEU A 9 -2.29 -9.47 10.94
N LYS A 10 -1.68 -9.49 9.76
CA LYS A 10 -1.21 -10.72 9.11
C LYS A 10 -0.22 -11.50 10.00
N ALA A 11 0.56 -10.78 10.81
CA ALA A 11 1.45 -11.39 11.79
C ALA A 11 0.72 -12.00 13.01
N TYR A 12 -0.55 -11.68 13.21
CA TYR A 12 -1.37 -12.26 14.28
C TYR A 12 -2.24 -13.41 13.79
N VAL A 13 -2.59 -13.46 12.51
CA VAL A 13 -3.56 -14.40 11.95
C VAL A 13 -2.86 -15.48 11.13
N ASP A 14 -2.27 -15.12 9.98
CA ASP A 14 -1.77 -16.10 9.01
C ASP A 14 -0.27 -16.36 9.11
N PHE A 15 0.52 -15.35 9.50
CA PHE A 15 1.99 -15.39 9.44
C PHE A 15 2.64 -15.01 10.78
N PRO A 16 2.59 -15.85 11.82
CA PRO A 16 3.13 -15.50 13.14
C PRO A 16 4.64 -15.27 13.14
N GLY A 17 5.36 -15.73 12.12
CA GLY A 17 6.78 -15.45 11.91
C GLY A 17 7.09 -14.05 11.35
N ALA A 18 6.09 -13.34 10.85
CA ALA A 18 6.25 -12.02 10.22
C ALA A 18 6.30 -10.89 11.26
N ILE A 19 7.29 -10.96 12.18
CA ILE A 19 7.46 -10.03 13.29
C ILE A 19 8.34 -8.81 12.95
N HIS A 20 8.85 -8.71 11.74
CA HIS A 20 9.64 -7.57 11.28
C HIS A 20 8.81 -6.28 11.28
N THR A 21 9.51 -5.17 11.47
CA THR A 21 8.88 -3.88 11.73
C THR A 21 9.04 -2.92 10.56
N ARG A 22 8.20 -1.89 10.50
CA ARG A 22 8.38 -0.78 9.56
C ARG A 22 9.75 -0.12 9.66
N PHE A 23 10.35 -0.11 10.84
CA PHE A 23 11.69 0.43 11.00
C PHE A 23 12.76 -0.41 10.28
N SER A 24 12.66 -1.74 10.33
CA SER A 24 13.61 -2.61 9.61
C SER A 24 13.47 -2.47 8.09
N HIS A 25 12.25 -2.31 7.60
CA HIS A 25 11.95 -1.98 6.21
C HIS A 25 12.53 -0.60 5.83
N ALA A 26 12.26 0.44 6.58
CA ALA A 26 12.77 1.79 6.33
C ALA A 26 14.31 1.86 6.25
N LEU A 27 15.02 1.08 7.09
CA LEU A 27 16.48 0.94 6.99
C LEU A 27 16.91 0.26 5.69
N GLY A 28 16.17 -0.75 5.24
CA GLY A 28 16.43 -1.43 3.97
C GLY A 28 16.21 -0.50 2.78
N THR A 29 15.08 0.22 2.74
CA THR A 29 14.75 1.20 1.71
C THR A 29 15.81 2.31 1.65
N MET A 30 16.24 2.85 2.79
CA MET A 30 17.35 3.82 2.87
C MET A 30 18.64 3.27 2.24
N GLN A 31 19.01 2.03 2.58
CA GLN A 31 20.23 1.41 2.05
C GLN A 31 20.15 1.14 0.55
N LEU A 32 18.99 0.70 0.06
CA LEU A 32 18.76 0.49 -1.36
C LEU A 32 18.76 1.81 -2.13
N ALA A 33 18.16 2.87 -1.59
CA ALA A 33 18.20 4.21 -2.18
C ALA A 33 19.64 4.71 -2.34
N ARG A 34 20.46 4.54 -1.30
CA ARG A 34 21.89 4.85 -1.38
C ARG A 34 22.60 4.06 -2.47
N LYS A 35 22.39 2.74 -2.48
CA LYS A 35 23.06 1.82 -3.42
C LYS A 35 22.68 2.16 -4.86
N LEU A 36 21.39 2.27 -5.15
CA LEU A 36 20.88 2.58 -6.49
C LEU A 36 21.36 3.96 -6.97
N ALA A 37 21.25 5.00 -6.14
CA ALA A 37 21.67 6.34 -6.53
C ALA A 37 23.20 6.43 -6.83
N THR A 38 24.02 5.74 -6.01
CA THR A 38 25.47 5.70 -6.24
C THR A 38 25.80 4.96 -7.54
N MET A 39 25.20 3.79 -7.77
CA MET A 39 25.43 3.01 -8.99
C MET A 39 24.98 3.77 -10.24
N LEU A 40 23.80 4.41 -10.19
CA LEU A 40 23.30 5.24 -11.30
C LEU A 40 24.25 6.40 -11.60
N ALA A 41 24.75 7.11 -10.58
CA ALA A 41 25.69 8.22 -10.78
C ALA A 41 26.99 7.75 -11.45
N ASP A 42 27.56 6.63 -11.00
CA ASP A 42 28.76 6.04 -11.60
C ASP A 42 28.55 5.65 -13.08
N GLU A 43 27.42 4.99 -13.41
CA GLU A 43 27.13 4.59 -14.78
C GLU A 43 26.82 5.79 -15.69
N LEU A 44 26.11 6.81 -15.19
CA LEU A 44 25.85 8.04 -15.93
C LEU A 44 27.12 8.84 -16.21
N ASN A 45 28.06 8.91 -15.26
CA ASN A 45 29.37 9.52 -15.49
C ASN A 45 30.16 8.79 -16.61
N LYS A 46 30.19 7.45 -16.60
CA LYS A 46 30.80 6.64 -17.67
C LYS A 46 30.11 6.84 -19.02
N ALA A 47 28.80 7.05 -19.02
CA ALA A 47 28.01 7.29 -20.22
C ALA A 47 28.06 8.73 -20.75
N GLY A 48 28.85 9.64 -20.12
CA GLY A 48 28.97 11.03 -20.53
C GLY A 48 27.71 11.86 -20.24
N GLN A 49 26.99 11.56 -19.17
CA GLN A 49 25.79 12.26 -18.70
C GLN A 49 26.05 12.91 -17.31
N PRO A 50 26.93 13.90 -17.24
CA PRO A 50 27.43 14.44 -15.96
C PRO A 50 26.37 15.22 -15.16
N ASN A 51 25.35 15.81 -15.82
CA ASN A 51 24.35 16.61 -15.11
C ASN A 51 23.43 15.71 -14.28
N LYS A 52 22.99 14.57 -14.82
CA LYS A 52 22.21 13.56 -14.07
C LYS A 52 23.03 12.97 -12.93
N ALA A 53 24.29 12.61 -13.19
CA ALA A 53 25.19 12.06 -12.18
C ALA A 53 25.40 13.04 -11.03
N ALA A 54 25.77 14.28 -11.33
CA ALA A 54 25.96 15.33 -10.32
C ALA A 54 24.67 15.60 -9.50
N ASN A 55 23.51 15.51 -10.15
CA ASN A 55 22.24 15.69 -9.44
C ASN A 55 21.95 14.55 -8.44
N LEU A 56 22.22 13.29 -8.81
CA LEU A 56 22.12 12.13 -7.90
C LEU A 56 23.11 12.26 -6.73
N GLU A 57 24.36 12.61 -7.01
CA GLU A 57 25.38 12.81 -5.98
C GLU A 57 25.00 13.93 -4.99
N ALA A 58 24.52 15.06 -5.49
CA ALA A 58 24.06 16.17 -4.67
C ALA A 58 22.83 15.83 -3.81
N ASN A 59 21.98 14.89 -4.26
CA ASN A 59 20.77 14.48 -3.55
C ASN A 59 20.91 13.14 -2.80
N LEU A 60 22.11 12.57 -2.71
CA LEU A 60 22.31 11.24 -2.10
C LEU A 60 21.79 11.19 -0.66
N ASN A 61 22.12 12.18 0.17
CA ASN A 61 21.67 12.23 1.55
C ASN A 61 20.16 12.49 1.65
N ASN A 62 19.56 13.25 0.72
CA ASN A 62 18.11 13.48 0.64
C ASN A 62 17.38 12.19 0.27
N LEU A 63 17.89 11.41 -0.69
CA LEU A 63 17.33 10.11 -1.08
C LEU A 63 17.41 9.08 0.06
N MET A 64 18.55 9.04 0.77
CA MET A 64 18.69 8.19 1.95
C MET A 64 17.69 8.57 3.04
N ALA A 65 17.53 9.86 3.32
CA ALA A 65 16.57 10.36 4.31
C ALA A 65 15.13 10.10 3.86
N ALA A 66 14.80 10.29 2.58
CA ALA A 66 13.50 9.97 2.02
C ALA A 66 13.19 8.47 2.18
N GLY A 67 14.12 7.58 1.80
CA GLY A 67 13.94 6.13 1.99
C GLY A 67 13.78 5.72 3.46
N LEU A 68 14.44 6.42 4.40
CA LEU A 68 14.28 6.15 5.83
C LEU A 68 12.94 6.65 6.40
N LEU A 69 12.39 7.73 5.85
CA LEU A 69 11.29 8.50 6.46
C LEU A 69 9.97 8.43 5.68
N HIS A 70 9.93 7.85 4.47
CA HIS A 70 8.73 7.83 3.62
C HIS A 70 7.49 7.27 4.34
N ASP A 71 7.68 6.28 5.16
CA ASP A 71 6.63 5.54 5.89
C ASP A 71 6.38 6.04 7.33
N ILE A 72 7.02 7.17 7.75
CA ILE A 72 7.00 7.57 9.17
C ILE A 72 5.61 7.97 9.67
N GLY A 73 4.71 8.33 8.76
CA GLY A 73 3.34 8.72 9.09
C GLY A 73 2.35 7.56 9.24
N HIS A 74 2.75 6.34 8.89
CA HIS A 74 1.88 5.17 9.08
C HIS A 74 1.64 4.85 10.54
N GLY A 75 0.38 4.56 10.86
CA GLY A 75 -0.05 4.08 12.17
C GLY A 75 0.10 2.57 12.35
N PRO A 76 -0.28 2.06 13.55
CA PRO A 76 -0.33 0.63 13.85
C PRO A 76 -1.25 -0.11 12.89
N PHE A 77 -0.91 -1.37 12.58
CA PHE A 77 -1.65 -2.19 11.61
C PHE A 77 -1.77 -1.55 10.22
N SER A 78 -0.95 -0.51 9.94
CA SER A 78 -0.86 0.11 8.62
C SER A 78 -2.23 0.49 8.04
N HIS A 79 -2.61 -0.12 6.94
CA HIS A 79 -3.85 0.21 6.22
C HIS A 79 -5.15 0.03 7.02
N VAL A 80 -5.14 -0.73 8.12
CA VAL A 80 -6.34 -0.90 8.99
C VAL A 80 -6.70 0.40 9.70
N VAL A 81 -5.70 1.15 10.17
CA VAL A 81 -5.92 2.42 10.88
C VAL A 81 -5.91 3.64 9.96
N ASP A 82 -5.39 3.51 8.73
CA ASP A 82 -5.30 4.62 7.79
C ASP A 82 -6.68 5.24 7.52
N TYR A 83 -7.71 4.40 7.28
CA TYR A 83 -9.05 4.91 7.05
C TYR A 83 -9.70 5.56 8.29
N PRO A 84 -9.76 4.92 9.48
CA PRO A 84 -10.21 5.60 10.69
C PRO A 84 -9.45 6.89 11.01
N ALA A 85 -8.13 6.90 10.81
CA ALA A 85 -7.30 8.07 11.03
C ALA A 85 -7.63 9.19 10.04
N SER A 86 -7.74 8.90 8.75
CA SER A 86 -8.09 9.89 7.73
C SER A 86 -9.45 10.54 8.01
N LYS A 87 -10.43 9.74 8.49
CA LYS A 87 -11.76 10.26 8.87
C LYS A 87 -11.76 11.10 10.12
N LEU A 88 -10.90 10.82 11.09
CA LEU A 88 -10.91 11.48 12.40
C LEU A 88 -9.88 12.61 12.50
N LEU A 89 -8.72 12.48 11.84
CA LEU A 89 -7.69 13.52 11.77
C LEU A 89 -7.86 14.43 10.54
N GLY A 90 -8.55 13.97 9.49
CA GLY A 90 -8.66 14.68 8.22
C GLY A 90 -7.34 14.72 7.44
N LYS A 91 -6.41 13.77 7.68
CA LYS A 91 -5.08 13.69 7.07
C LYS A 91 -4.76 12.28 6.61
N THR A 92 -4.03 12.18 5.52
CA THR A 92 -3.42 10.93 5.04
C THR A 92 -2.14 10.61 5.82
N HIS A 93 -1.68 9.36 5.76
CA HIS A 93 -0.39 9.00 6.36
C HIS A 93 0.79 9.75 5.72
N VAL A 94 0.72 10.11 4.44
CA VAL A 94 1.75 10.92 3.76
C VAL A 94 1.81 12.32 4.37
N GLU A 95 0.66 13.01 4.51
CA GLU A 95 0.60 14.33 5.14
C GLU A 95 1.08 14.31 6.60
N ILE A 96 0.70 13.30 7.37
CA ILE A 96 1.22 13.11 8.73
C ILE A 96 2.74 12.90 8.70
N GLY A 97 3.23 12.10 7.76
CA GLY A 97 4.65 11.80 7.59
C GLY A 97 5.47 13.05 7.26
N THR A 98 5.04 13.84 6.30
CA THR A 98 5.74 15.07 5.90
C THR A 98 5.71 16.15 6.97
N GLU A 99 4.64 16.26 7.75
CA GLU A 99 4.60 17.13 8.93
C GLU A 99 5.59 16.67 10.02
N ILE A 100 5.72 15.36 10.26
CA ILE A 100 6.72 14.81 11.18
C ILE A 100 8.13 15.15 10.68
N ILE A 101 8.41 14.95 9.39
CA ILE A 101 9.70 15.25 8.76
C ILE A 101 10.03 16.72 8.96
N ALA A 102 9.10 17.62 8.63
CA ALA A 102 9.28 19.06 8.74
C ALA A 102 9.58 19.52 10.18
N ASN A 103 8.85 18.96 11.16
CA ASN A 103 8.90 19.48 12.54
C ASN A 103 9.96 18.81 13.42
N GLU A 104 10.35 17.56 13.15
CA GLU A 104 11.16 16.78 14.09
C GLU A 104 12.55 16.42 13.54
N PHE A 105 12.78 16.47 12.22
CA PHE A 105 13.99 16.00 11.59
C PHE A 105 14.96 17.09 11.11
N GLY A 106 14.73 18.35 11.43
CA GLY A 106 15.63 19.47 11.07
C GLY A 106 17.12 19.28 11.47
N LYS A 107 17.39 18.43 12.47
CA LYS A 107 18.76 18.09 12.85
C LYS A 107 19.54 17.35 11.76
N LEU A 108 18.89 16.71 10.80
CA LEU A 108 19.53 16.03 9.69
C LEU A 108 20.25 16.99 8.74
N GLU A 109 19.92 18.28 8.76
CA GLU A 109 20.61 19.31 7.97
C GLU A 109 22.12 19.36 8.28
N ARG A 110 22.53 19.02 9.51
CA ARG A 110 23.95 18.89 9.89
C ARG A 110 24.68 17.77 9.16
N HIS A 111 23.95 16.88 8.55
CA HIS A 111 24.46 15.75 7.78
C HIS A 111 24.27 15.95 6.25
N GLY A 112 24.05 17.20 5.81
CA GLY A 112 23.87 17.51 4.40
C GLY A 112 22.52 17.08 3.82
N VAL A 113 21.49 16.98 4.66
CA VAL A 113 20.10 16.70 4.25
C VAL A 113 19.36 18.04 4.13
N THR A 114 18.63 18.23 3.03
CA THR A 114 17.73 19.38 2.86
C THR A 114 16.30 18.91 3.12
N ILE A 115 15.72 19.30 4.24
CA ILE A 115 14.41 18.80 4.70
C ILE A 115 13.29 19.05 3.66
N SER A 116 13.25 20.24 3.04
CA SER A 116 12.27 20.51 1.97
C SER A 116 12.43 19.57 0.79
N SER A 117 13.69 19.27 0.37
CA SER A 117 13.92 18.30 -0.72
C SER A 117 13.48 16.89 -0.35
N VAL A 118 13.65 16.46 0.92
CA VAL A 118 13.14 15.16 1.39
C VAL A 118 11.62 15.11 1.29
N ILE A 119 10.93 16.17 1.72
CA ILE A 119 9.46 16.28 1.62
C ILE A 119 9.04 16.25 0.15
N ASP A 120 9.66 17.05 -0.72
CA ASP A 120 9.36 17.08 -2.15
C ASP A 120 9.58 15.72 -2.82
N ILE A 121 10.61 14.97 -2.40
CA ILE A 121 10.84 13.60 -2.89
C ILE A 121 9.74 12.66 -2.41
N VAL A 122 9.34 12.70 -1.16
CA VAL A 122 8.28 11.82 -0.60
C VAL A 122 6.92 12.14 -1.22
N GLU A 123 6.59 13.42 -1.41
CA GLU A 123 5.30 13.85 -1.99
C GLU A 123 5.24 13.78 -3.52
N GLY A 124 6.37 13.47 -4.19
CA GLY A 124 6.42 13.46 -5.66
C GLY A 124 6.40 14.84 -6.30
N GLN A 125 6.77 15.87 -5.55
CA GLN A 125 6.77 17.28 -6.00
C GLN A 125 8.17 17.78 -6.38
N HIS A 126 9.20 16.93 -6.28
CA HIS A 126 10.56 17.32 -6.60
C HIS A 126 10.72 17.70 -8.08
N ALA A 127 11.48 18.78 -8.36
CA ALA A 127 11.70 19.31 -9.71
C ALA A 127 12.27 18.27 -10.70
N HIS A 128 12.97 17.25 -10.19
CA HIS A 128 13.53 16.16 -10.98
C HIS A 128 12.77 14.85 -10.65
N PRO A 129 11.84 14.41 -11.51
CA PRO A 129 10.91 13.30 -11.20
C PRO A 129 11.60 11.97 -10.88
N PHE A 130 12.75 11.69 -11.49
CA PHE A 130 13.48 10.45 -11.25
C PHE A 130 13.95 10.28 -9.80
N LEU A 131 14.16 11.37 -9.04
CA LEU A 131 14.52 11.29 -7.61
C LEU A 131 13.36 10.74 -6.78
N HIS A 132 12.14 11.24 -7.01
CA HIS A 132 10.94 10.67 -6.39
C HIS A 132 10.74 9.21 -6.81
N GLN A 133 10.91 8.91 -8.10
CA GLN A 133 10.68 7.55 -8.64
C GLN A 133 11.65 6.50 -8.10
N ILE A 134 12.80 6.90 -7.54
CA ILE A 134 13.67 5.99 -6.79
C ILE A 134 12.95 5.48 -5.54
N ILE A 135 12.12 6.31 -4.88
CA ILE A 135 11.41 5.99 -3.63
C ILE A 135 9.99 5.47 -3.88
N ASP A 136 9.20 6.12 -4.76
CA ASP A 136 7.85 5.70 -5.18
C ASP A 136 7.71 5.76 -6.71
N GLY A 137 8.29 4.81 -7.38
CA GLY A 137 8.19 4.59 -8.82
C GLY A 137 7.40 3.32 -9.18
N PRO A 138 7.41 2.93 -10.45
CA PRO A 138 6.84 1.64 -10.88
C PRO A 138 7.58 0.44 -10.28
N ILE A 139 8.90 0.45 -10.37
CA ILE A 139 9.82 -0.47 -9.68
C ILE A 139 10.80 0.42 -8.90
N ASP A 140 10.60 0.54 -7.61
CA ASP A 140 11.33 1.44 -6.71
C ASP A 140 11.99 0.66 -5.56
N VAL A 141 12.81 1.36 -4.80
CA VAL A 141 13.55 0.73 -3.71
C VAL A 141 12.67 0.35 -2.52
N ASP A 142 11.52 1.00 -2.35
CA ASP A 142 10.50 0.61 -1.37
C ASP A 142 9.96 -0.78 -1.70
N LYS A 143 9.48 -0.98 -2.94
CA LYS A 143 8.97 -2.27 -3.43
C LYS A 143 10.04 -3.36 -3.43
N LEU A 144 11.28 -3.02 -3.82
CA LEU A 144 12.40 -3.96 -3.78
C LEU A 144 12.68 -4.45 -2.36
N ASP A 145 12.63 -3.57 -1.35
CA ASP A 145 12.85 -3.99 0.03
C ASP A 145 11.67 -4.80 0.57
N TYR A 146 10.43 -4.24 0.52
CA TYR A 146 9.33 -4.90 1.21
C TYR A 146 8.96 -6.25 0.58
N LEU A 147 9.00 -6.40 -0.76
CA LEU A 147 8.67 -7.69 -1.38
C LEU A 147 9.65 -8.80 -0.96
N LEU A 148 10.95 -8.51 -0.94
CA LEU A 148 11.95 -9.48 -0.53
C LEU A 148 11.91 -9.73 0.98
N ARG A 149 11.77 -8.69 1.78
CA ARG A 149 11.69 -8.78 3.24
C ARG A 149 10.44 -9.52 3.70
N ASP A 150 9.28 -9.13 3.21
CA ASP A 150 8.01 -9.74 3.58
C ASP A 150 7.97 -11.20 3.15
N SER A 151 8.37 -11.50 1.88
CA SER A 151 8.41 -12.89 1.39
C SER A 151 9.31 -13.78 2.25
N HIS A 152 10.47 -13.26 2.69
CA HIS A 152 11.36 -13.97 3.61
C HIS A 152 10.66 -14.28 4.94
N HIS A 153 10.00 -13.30 5.55
CA HIS A 153 9.37 -13.43 6.85
C HIS A 153 8.08 -14.26 6.86
N VAL A 154 7.37 -14.33 5.72
CA VAL A 154 6.21 -15.23 5.57
C VAL A 154 6.59 -16.62 5.06
N GLY A 155 7.87 -16.86 4.77
CA GLY A 155 8.37 -18.16 4.31
C GLY A 155 8.17 -18.46 2.83
N LEU A 156 7.81 -17.47 2.00
CA LEU A 156 7.77 -17.59 0.55
C LEU A 156 9.18 -17.45 -0.02
N ARG A 157 9.55 -18.35 -0.92
CA ARG A 157 10.91 -18.38 -1.52
C ARG A 157 10.95 -17.61 -2.84
N TYR A 158 10.55 -16.36 -2.81
CA TYR A 158 10.79 -15.48 -3.96
C TYR A 158 12.24 -15.01 -3.97
N HIS A 159 12.88 -15.13 -5.11
CA HIS A 159 14.28 -14.76 -5.27
C HIS A 159 14.55 -14.23 -6.68
N PHE A 160 15.32 -13.16 -6.77
CA PHE A 160 15.99 -12.67 -7.96
C PHE A 160 17.32 -12.03 -7.56
N ASP A 161 18.24 -11.89 -8.49
CA ASP A 161 19.52 -11.24 -8.22
C ASP A 161 19.32 -9.73 -8.13
N LEU A 162 19.08 -9.25 -6.89
CA LEU A 162 18.84 -7.84 -6.62
C LEU A 162 20.04 -6.97 -7.04
N ASP A 163 21.27 -7.43 -6.79
CA ASP A 163 22.46 -6.65 -7.09
C ASP A 163 22.62 -6.46 -8.59
N GLN A 164 22.44 -7.54 -9.36
CA GLN A 164 22.44 -7.45 -10.80
C GLN A 164 21.29 -6.60 -11.32
N PHE A 165 20.10 -6.74 -10.76
CA PHE A 165 18.94 -5.96 -11.21
C PHE A 165 19.11 -4.44 -11.00
N LEU A 166 19.81 -4.02 -9.95
CA LEU A 166 20.10 -2.60 -9.75
C LEU A 166 20.98 -2.00 -10.87
N TYR A 167 21.79 -2.80 -11.57
CA TYR A 167 22.57 -2.34 -12.73
C TYR A 167 21.70 -2.12 -13.98
N ASP A 168 20.51 -2.67 -14.01
CA ASP A 168 19.59 -2.48 -15.14
C ASP A 168 18.82 -1.16 -15.08
N TYR A 169 18.87 -0.43 -13.95
CA TYR A 169 18.24 0.88 -13.84
C TYR A 169 19.00 1.94 -14.65
N SER A 170 18.27 2.91 -15.15
CA SER A 170 18.81 4.07 -15.86
C SER A 170 17.95 5.30 -15.65
N VAL A 171 18.55 6.48 -15.70
CA VAL A 171 17.81 7.76 -15.77
C VAL A 171 17.65 8.12 -17.25
N LEU A 172 16.45 7.94 -17.76
CA LEU A 172 16.09 8.17 -19.16
C LEU A 172 15.75 9.63 -19.42
N GLY A 173 16.05 10.12 -20.62
CA GLY A 173 15.82 11.51 -21.03
C GLY A 173 17.10 12.29 -21.34
N ASN A 174 16.96 13.58 -21.66
CA ASN A 174 18.09 14.43 -22.02
C ASN A 174 18.85 14.94 -20.77
N ASP A 175 20.19 14.81 -20.77
CA ASP A 175 21.07 15.27 -19.67
C ASP A 175 20.99 16.80 -19.43
N ASP A 176 20.67 17.58 -20.46
CA ASP A 176 20.52 19.04 -20.35
C ASP A 176 19.13 19.46 -19.81
N ASN A 177 18.17 18.53 -19.66
CA ASN A 177 16.83 18.80 -19.17
C ASN A 177 16.37 17.77 -18.13
N LEU A 178 16.86 17.90 -16.92
CA LEU A 178 16.59 16.96 -15.83
C LEU A 178 15.12 16.91 -15.40
N GLN A 179 14.33 17.96 -15.67
CA GLN A 179 12.90 18.02 -15.34
C GLN A 179 12.06 17.04 -16.18
N SER A 180 12.56 16.64 -17.34
CA SER A 180 11.91 15.65 -18.20
C SER A 180 12.47 14.22 -18.02
N CYS A 181 13.47 14.05 -17.14
CA CYS A 181 14.10 12.76 -16.92
C CYS A 181 13.25 11.88 -15.99
N VAL A 182 13.17 10.61 -16.33
CA VAL A 182 12.43 9.59 -15.57
C VAL A 182 13.33 8.41 -15.23
N LEU A 183 13.04 7.73 -14.12
CA LEU A 183 13.65 6.45 -13.79
C LEU A 183 13.05 5.36 -14.69
N GLY A 184 13.89 4.52 -15.22
CA GLY A 184 13.50 3.38 -16.06
C GLY A 184 14.57 2.29 -16.06
N LEU A 185 14.44 1.37 -16.97
CA LEU A 185 15.37 0.25 -17.15
C LEU A 185 16.09 0.36 -18.48
N THR A 186 17.28 -0.24 -18.55
CA THR A 186 17.97 -0.51 -19.82
C THR A 186 17.13 -1.47 -20.67
N ASP A 187 17.27 -1.37 -22.00
CA ASP A 187 16.56 -2.27 -22.91
C ASP A 187 17.39 -3.52 -23.22
N THR A 188 17.62 -4.34 -22.21
CA THR A 188 18.28 -5.64 -22.34
C THR A 188 17.28 -6.78 -22.09
N LEU A 189 17.53 -7.94 -22.66
CA LEU A 189 16.69 -9.13 -22.37
C LEU A 189 16.70 -9.44 -20.89
N TYR A 190 17.82 -9.28 -20.20
CA TYR A 190 17.95 -9.52 -18.76
C TYR A 190 17.07 -8.55 -17.96
N ALA A 191 17.16 -7.24 -18.22
CA ALA A 191 16.36 -6.20 -17.55
C ALA A 191 14.85 -6.45 -17.70
N ARG A 192 14.41 -6.76 -18.95
CA ARG A 192 13.00 -7.07 -19.24
C ARG A 192 12.54 -8.30 -18.46
N THR A 193 13.29 -9.42 -18.56
CA THR A 193 12.93 -10.67 -17.87
C THR A 193 12.91 -10.52 -16.35
N THR A 194 13.89 -9.80 -15.78
CA THR A 194 13.93 -9.57 -14.33
C THR A 194 12.78 -8.68 -13.87
N ALA A 195 12.41 -7.66 -14.65
CA ALA A 195 11.24 -6.83 -14.37
C ALA A 195 9.92 -7.64 -14.43
N GLU A 196 9.78 -8.55 -15.40
CA GLU A 196 8.63 -9.46 -15.45
C GLU A 196 8.56 -10.36 -14.22
N ILE A 197 9.69 -10.96 -13.81
CA ILE A 197 9.77 -11.77 -12.59
C ILE A 197 9.38 -10.93 -11.37
N PHE A 198 9.91 -9.70 -11.25
CA PHE A 198 9.58 -8.79 -10.17
C PHE A 198 8.07 -8.50 -10.10
N ILE A 199 7.43 -8.20 -11.22
CA ILE A 199 5.99 -7.95 -11.29
C ILE A 199 5.17 -9.19 -10.95
N LEU A 200 5.62 -10.38 -11.34
CA LEU A 200 4.97 -11.64 -10.95
C LEU A 200 5.12 -11.91 -9.45
N ILE A 201 6.27 -11.60 -8.84
CA ILE A 201 6.48 -11.66 -7.39
C ILE A 201 5.55 -10.67 -6.69
N TRP A 202 5.51 -9.42 -7.16
CA TRP A 202 4.62 -8.39 -6.65
C TRP A 202 3.16 -8.87 -6.65
N LYS A 203 2.68 -9.36 -7.80
CA LYS A 203 1.33 -9.90 -7.91
C LYS A 203 1.11 -11.09 -6.97
N GLY A 204 2.05 -12.02 -6.91
CA GLY A 204 1.97 -13.19 -6.03
C GLY A 204 1.91 -12.81 -4.56
N MET A 205 2.67 -11.80 -4.12
CA MET A 205 2.61 -11.27 -2.75
C MET A 205 1.24 -10.64 -2.44
N TYR A 206 0.65 -9.90 -3.41
CA TYR A 206 -0.70 -9.35 -3.23
C TYR A 206 -1.75 -10.45 -3.09
N ASP A 207 -1.70 -11.48 -3.92
CA ASP A 207 -2.69 -12.56 -3.93
C ASP A 207 -2.54 -13.50 -2.72
N LEU A 208 -1.30 -13.81 -2.30
CA LEU A 208 -1.01 -14.85 -1.31
C LEU A 208 -0.74 -14.32 0.11
N VAL A 209 -0.42 -13.02 0.25
CA VAL A 209 -0.05 -12.44 1.54
C VAL A 209 -0.93 -11.22 1.87
N TYR A 210 -0.89 -10.17 1.02
CA TYR A 210 -1.54 -8.91 1.40
C TYR A 210 -3.07 -8.99 1.35
N HIS A 211 -3.65 -9.80 0.47
CA HIS A 211 -5.09 -10.00 0.32
C HIS A 211 -5.57 -11.39 0.78
N ILE A 212 -4.75 -12.11 1.59
CA ILE A 212 -5.16 -13.39 2.16
C ILE A 212 -6.44 -13.24 2.99
N GLN A 213 -7.35 -14.19 2.85
CA GLN A 213 -8.73 -14.04 3.29
C GLN A 213 -8.88 -13.80 4.79
N ASP A 214 -8.25 -14.62 5.62
CA ASP A 214 -8.48 -14.58 7.06
C ASP A 214 -7.89 -13.31 7.68
N SER A 215 -6.67 -12.91 7.28
CA SER A 215 -6.11 -11.61 7.66
C SER A 215 -7.00 -10.47 7.20
N ARG A 216 -7.54 -10.52 5.98
CA ARG A 216 -8.41 -9.47 5.46
C ARG A 216 -9.71 -9.34 6.25
N ILE A 217 -10.29 -10.47 6.66
CA ILE A 217 -11.45 -10.50 7.56
C ILE A 217 -11.11 -9.83 8.90
N ALA A 218 -10.00 -10.22 9.51
CA ALA A 218 -9.55 -9.64 10.77
C ALA A 218 -9.29 -8.12 10.67
N GLU A 219 -8.67 -7.67 9.57
CA GLU A 219 -8.44 -6.26 9.27
C GLU A 219 -9.76 -5.47 9.22
N LYS A 220 -10.76 -5.99 8.50
CA LYS A 220 -12.07 -5.34 8.41
C LYS A 220 -12.84 -5.39 9.71
N MET A 221 -12.75 -6.46 10.49
CA MET A 221 -13.32 -6.53 11.83
C MET A 221 -12.71 -5.47 12.75
N LEU A 222 -11.38 -5.30 12.73
CA LEU A 222 -10.71 -4.28 13.56
C LEU A 222 -11.03 -2.86 13.09
N GLU A 223 -11.04 -2.59 11.80
CA GLU A 223 -11.42 -1.29 11.22
C GLU A 223 -12.82 -0.87 11.68
N HIS A 224 -13.81 -1.75 11.54
CA HIS A 224 -15.18 -1.51 12.01
C HIS A 224 -15.23 -1.35 13.54
N ALA A 225 -14.44 -2.12 14.28
CA ALA A 225 -14.38 -2.03 15.74
C ALA A 225 -13.82 -0.68 16.20
N ILE A 226 -12.77 -0.17 15.56
CA ILE A 226 -12.23 1.17 15.83
C ILE A 226 -13.29 2.23 15.58
N LEU A 227 -13.95 2.20 14.41
CA LEU A 227 -14.98 3.17 14.05
C LEU A 227 -16.19 3.13 14.98
N ALA A 228 -16.64 1.94 15.37
CA ALA A 228 -17.75 1.77 16.32
C ALA A 228 -17.35 2.25 17.73
N GLY A 229 -16.14 1.92 18.17
CA GLY A 229 -15.62 2.33 19.47
C GLY A 229 -15.42 3.83 19.59
N CYS A 230 -14.93 4.50 18.55
CA CYS A 230 -14.76 5.95 18.53
C CYS A 230 -16.08 6.73 18.61
N LYS A 231 -17.22 6.12 18.32
CA LYS A 231 -18.55 6.73 18.51
C LYS A 231 -18.99 6.75 19.96
N THR A 232 -18.52 5.82 20.77
CA THR A 232 -19.01 5.57 22.12
C THR A 232 -17.98 5.85 23.22
N ASP A 233 -16.69 5.82 22.89
CA ASP A 233 -15.59 6.05 23.82
C ASP A 233 -14.75 7.27 23.39
N THR A 234 -14.79 8.32 24.20
CA THR A 234 -14.08 9.58 23.93
C THR A 234 -12.56 9.43 24.02
N LYS A 235 -12.04 8.51 24.85
CA LYS A 235 -10.60 8.27 24.97
C LYS A 235 -10.08 7.55 23.72
N LEU A 236 -10.80 6.52 23.26
CA LEU A 236 -10.45 5.85 22.02
C LEU A 236 -10.52 6.83 20.84
N LYS A 237 -11.59 7.66 20.78
CA LYS A 237 -11.70 8.69 19.74
C LYS A 237 -10.49 9.64 19.75
N ALA A 238 -10.06 10.13 20.93
CA ALA A 238 -8.91 11.02 21.05
C ALA A 238 -7.62 10.41 20.51
N MET A 239 -7.41 9.08 20.67
CA MET A 239 -6.25 8.38 20.14
C MET A 239 -6.14 8.48 18.62
N PHE A 240 -7.27 8.59 17.90
CA PHE A 240 -7.34 8.66 16.43
C PHE A 240 -7.67 10.05 15.88
N SER A 241 -8.10 11.01 16.73
CA SER A 241 -8.45 12.38 16.32
C SER A 241 -7.46 13.44 16.78
N GLU A 242 -6.53 13.09 17.66
CA GLU A 242 -5.50 14.00 18.15
C GLU A 242 -4.13 13.50 17.65
N GLU A 243 -3.51 14.25 16.76
CA GLU A 243 -2.27 13.85 16.09
C GLU A 243 -1.14 13.47 17.06
N LYS A 244 -0.98 14.21 18.17
CA LYS A 244 0.02 13.90 19.20
C LYS A 244 -0.22 12.55 19.89
N GLN A 245 -1.47 12.09 19.97
CA GLN A 245 -1.80 10.77 20.51
C GLN A 245 -1.60 9.71 19.44
N TYR A 246 -2.08 9.94 18.21
CA TYR A 246 -1.94 9.05 17.08
C TYR A 246 -0.49 8.64 16.82
N ARG A 247 0.43 9.60 16.82
CA ARG A 247 1.88 9.37 16.62
C ARG A 247 2.54 8.47 17.66
N LYS A 248 1.89 8.22 18.81
CA LYS A 248 2.41 7.34 19.88
C LYS A 248 1.85 5.94 19.84
N LEU A 249 0.91 5.67 18.93
CA LEU A 249 0.24 4.38 18.85
C LEU A 249 1.19 3.30 18.32
N TYR A 250 1.00 2.09 18.81
CA TYR A 250 1.59 0.87 18.30
C TYR A 250 0.58 -0.28 18.39
N ASP A 251 0.86 -1.40 17.72
CA ASP A 251 -0.11 -2.47 17.45
C ASP A 251 -0.85 -2.93 18.70
N ASP A 252 -0.12 -3.38 19.74
CA ASP A 252 -0.75 -3.90 20.96
C ASP A 252 -1.54 -2.82 21.72
N MET A 253 -1.10 -1.57 21.68
CA MET A 253 -1.81 -0.45 22.32
C MET A 253 -3.18 -0.23 21.70
N VAL A 254 -3.31 -0.36 20.38
CA VAL A 254 -4.60 -0.23 19.70
C VAL A 254 -5.51 -1.41 20.05
N LEU A 255 -5.03 -2.65 19.98
CA LEU A 255 -5.84 -3.82 20.38
C LEU A 255 -6.33 -3.71 21.82
N ASP A 256 -5.46 -3.29 22.75
CA ASP A 256 -5.83 -3.15 24.15
C ASP A 256 -6.83 -1.99 24.40
N ALA A 257 -6.71 -0.90 23.65
CA ALA A 257 -7.63 0.22 23.78
C ALA A 257 -9.02 -0.15 23.20
N VAL A 258 -9.07 -0.72 22.02
CA VAL A 258 -10.32 -1.17 21.37
C VAL A 258 -11.00 -2.28 22.20
N GLY A 259 -10.23 -3.24 22.70
CA GLY A 259 -10.73 -4.35 23.51
C GLY A 259 -11.30 -3.94 24.89
N LYS A 260 -11.10 -2.72 25.34
CA LYS A 260 -11.71 -2.16 26.56
C LYS A 260 -13.09 -1.53 26.33
N VAL A 261 -13.45 -1.24 25.08
CA VAL A 261 -14.73 -0.61 24.74
C VAL A 261 -15.82 -1.67 24.66
N ARG A 262 -16.87 -1.56 25.48
CA ARG A 262 -17.95 -2.55 25.55
C ARG A 262 -18.69 -2.73 24.22
N GLY A 263 -19.18 -3.94 23.98
CA GLY A 263 -19.91 -4.32 22.78
C GLY A 263 -19.00 -4.78 21.66
N PHE A 264 -19.40 -4.56 20.41
CA PHE A 264 -18.68 -5.06 19.23
C PHE A 264 -17.18 -4.78 19.23
N PRO A 265 -16.65 -3.60 19.64
CA PRO A 265 -15.21 -3.38 19.67
C PRO A 265 -14.44 -4.40 20.52
N LYS A 266 -14.95 -4.65 21.75
CA LYS A 266 -14.37 -5.67 22.65
C LYS A 266 -14.45 -7.06 22.04
N ASP A 267 -15.65 -7.43 21.57
CA ASP A 267 -15.93 -8.76 21.02
C ASP A 267 -15.05 -9.03 19.79
N ALA A 268 -14.89 -8.05 18.89
CA ALA A 268 -14.05 -8.17 17.70
C ALA A 268 -12.57 -8.44 18.04
N VAL A 269 -12.01 -7.73 19.04
CA VAL A 269 -10.64 -7.97 19.48
C VAL A 269 -10.49 -9.35 20.12
N GLU A 270 -11.46 -9.78 20.95
CA GLU A 270 -11.45 -11.11 21.55
C GLU A 270 -11.54 -12.21 20.48
N TRP A 271 -12.38 -12.03 19.46
CA TRP A 271 -12.51 -12.98 18.34
C TRP A 271 -11.24 -13.03 17.49
N ILE A 272 -10.62 -11.89 17.16
CA ILE A 272 -9.34 -11.85 16.44
C ILE A 272 -8.25 -12.59 17.23
N ARG A 273 -8.14 -12.35 18.54
CA ARG A 273 -7.16 -13.03 19.42
C ARG A 273 -7.41 -14.54 19.57
N ALA A 274 -8.66 -14.95 19.45
CA ALA A 274 -9.07 -16.35 19.59
C ALA A 274 -9.18 -17.09 18.24
N ASP A 275 -8.78 -16.46 17.14
CA ASP A 275 -8.95 -16.99 15.77
C ASP A 275 -10.39 -17.40 15.44
N ASN A 276 -11.36 -16.68 16.01
CA ASN A 276 -12.79 -16.87 15.76
C ASN A 276 -13.34 -15.79 14.85
N LEU A 277 -12.82 -15.75 13.64
CA LEU A 277 -13.11 -14.71 12.66
C LEU A 277 -14.50 -14.85 12.05
N TYR A 278 -14.99 -13.77 11.46
CA TYR A 278 -16.19 -13.81 10.62
C TYR A 278 -16.00 -14.82 9.51
N ARG A 279 -17.14 -15.32 8.97
CA ARG A 279 -17.12 -16.30 7.88
C ARG A 279 -17.30 -15.61 6.54
N PRO A 280 -16.57 -16.02 5.50
CA PRO A 280 -16.85 -15.57 4.15
C PRO A 280 -18.26 -16.00 3.76
N ALA A 281 -19.05 -15.06 3.27
CA ALA A 281 -20.45 -15.26 2.90
C ALA A 281 -20.72 -14.99 1.42
N LEU A 282 -19.86 -14.19 0.77
CA LEU A 282 -19.91 -13.89 -0.66
C LEU A 282 -18.54 -13.47 -1.17
N SER A 283 -18.22 -13.83 -2.41
CA SER A 283 -17.06 -13.31 -3.13
C SER A 283 -17.38 -13.17 -4.61
N LEU A 284 -17.47 -11.94 -5.10
CA LEU A 284 -17.76 -11.61 -6.49
C LEU A 284 -16.56 -10.90 -7.14
N ASP A 285 -16.12 -11.40 -8.29
CA ASP A 285 -15.21 -10.64 -9.18
C ASP A 285 -16.10 -9.78 -10.09
N LEU A 286 -16.26 -8.51 -9.76
CA LEU A 286 -17.10 -7.57 -10.50
C LEU A 286 -16.59 -7.31 -11.92
N SER A 287 -15.33 -7.62 -12.21
CA SER A 287 -14.74 -7.47 -13.54
C SER A 287 -15.21 -8.53 -14.53
N GLN A 288 -15.86 -9.61 -14.07
CA GLN A 288 -16.35 -10.68 -14.95
C GLN A 288 -17.59 -10.26 -15.73
N LYS A 289 -17.59 -10.54 -17.03
CA LYS A 289 -18.70 -10.21 -17.97
C LYS A 289 -20.07 -10.75 -17.58
N ARG A 290 -20.13 -11.81 -16.75
CA ARG A 290 -21.41 -12.40 -16.28
C ARG A 290 -22.18 -11.48 -15.31
N TYR A 291 -21.47 -10.57 -14.65
CA TYR A 291 -22.11 -9.57 -13.81
C TYR A 291 -22.37 -8.34 -14.67
N SER A 292 -23.62 -8.16 -15.12
CA SER A 292 -24.07 -7.01 -15.90
C SER A 292 -24.24 -5.73 -15.05
N TYR A 293 -23.46 -5.62 -13.97
CA TYR A 293 -23.33 -4.31 -13.30
C TYR A 293 -22.80 -3.33 -14.33
N GLY A 294 -23.52 -2.24 -14.55
CA GLY A 294 -23.18 -1.34 -15.62
C GLY A 294 -21.68 -1.09 -15.64
N ARG A 295 -21.07 -1.27 -16.81
CA ARG A 295 -19.62 -1.02 -17.04
C ARG A 295 -19.16 0.29 -16.40
N ARG A 296 -20.07 1.27 -16.32
CA ARG A 296 -19.86 2.56 -15.64
C ARG A 296 -19.57 2.44 -14.16
N VAL A 297 -20.28 1.57 -13.42
CA VAL A 297 -20.06 1.35 -11.98
C VAL A 297 -18.66 0.80 -11.73
N ILE A 298 -18.24 -0.20 -12.51
CA ILE A 298 -16.90 -0.79 -12.41
C ILE A 298 -15.82 0.23 -12.75
N GLU A 299 -16.00 0.99 -13.84
CA GLU A 299 -15.07 2.05 -14.25
C GLU A 299 -14.97 3.17 -13.19
N SER A 300 -16.08 3.51 -12.53
CA SER A 300 -16.09 4.46 -11.41
C SER A 300 -15.34 3.93 -10.21
N LEU A 301 -15.65 2.71 -9.77
CA LEU A 301 -14.97 2.05 -8.63
C LEU A 301 -13.46 1.88 -8.88
N LEU A 302 -13.04 1.62 -10.12
CA LEU A 302 -11.62 1.53 -10.46
C LEU A 302 -10.89 2.86 -10.29
N LYS A 303 -11.58 3.99 -10.39
CA LYS A 303 -11.00 5.33 -10.20
C LYS A 303 -10.93 5.77 -8.73
N PHE A 304 -11.75 5.17 -7.86
CA PHE A 304 -11.78 5.53 -6.45
C PHE A 304 -10.40 5.40 -5.82
N ASP A 305 -10.07 6.33 -4.95
CA ASP A 305 -8.92 6.19 -4.06
C ASP A 305 -9.22 5.20 -2.91
N GLU A 306 -8.25 4.97 -2.04
CA GLU A 306 -8.42 4.00 -0.95
C GLU A 306 -9.45 4.44 0.09
N THR A 307 -9.60 5.75 0.30
CA THR A 307 -10.59 6.30 1.22
C THR A 307 -11.99 6.14 0.65
N GLU A 308 -12.19 6.42 -0.63
CA GLU A 308 -13.48 6.24 -1.32
C GLU A 308 -13.91 4.77 -1.36
N VAL A 309 -12.95 3.84 -1.59
CA VAL A 309 -13.20 2.39 -1.51
C VAL A 309 -13.63 1.98 -0.10
N ALA A 310 -12.98 2.50 0.93
CA ALA A 310 -13.33 2.19 2.31
C ALA A 310 -14.68 2.80 2.72
N ASP A 311 -14.96 4.05 2.34
CA ASP A 311 -16.27 4.70 2.54
C ASP A 311 -17.38 3.84 1.94
N THR A 312 -17.21 3.46 0.69
CA THR A 312 -18.17 2.63 -0.05
C THR A 312 -18.39 1.28 0.64
N SER A 313 -17.33 0.64 1.10
CA SER A 313 -17.41 -0.64 1.84
C SER A 313 -18.22 -0.50 3.13
N ILE A 314 -18.00 0.59 3.88
CA ILE A 314 -18.72 0.88 5.12
C ILE A 314 -20.21 1.18 4.85
N GLU A 315 -20.53 1.95 3.81
CA GLU A 315 -21.92 2.26 3.44
C GLU A 315 -22.67 1.02 2.98
N LEU A 316 -22.06 0.19 2.14
CA LEU A 316 -22.61 -1.09 1.74
C LEU A 316 -22.85 -2.01 2.95
N SER A 317 -21.92 -2.08 3.90
CA SER A 317 -22.10 -2.87 5.12
C SER A 317 -23.33 -2.45 5.91
N LYS A 318 -23.54 -1.13 6.07
CA LYS A 318 -24.71 -0.56 6.76
C LYS A 318 -26.01 -0.85 6.01
N ALA A 319 -26.02 -0.65 4.69
CA ALA A 319 -27.18 -0.91 3.84
C ALA A 319 -27.58 -2.40 3.91
N MET A 320 -26.59 -3.29 3.77
CA MET A 320 -26.81 -4.74 3.83
C MET A 320 -27.31 -5.21 5.20
N CYS A 321 -26.76 -4.68 6.31
CA CYS A 321 -27.29 -5.01 7.63
C CYS A 321 -28.75 -4.59 7.77
N LYS A 322 -29.15 -3.42 7.24
CA LYS A 322 -30.51 -2.93 7.26
C LYS A 322 -31.46 -3.79 6.39
N GLU A 323 -31.09 -4.09 5.16
CA GLU A 323 -31.91 -4.87 4.21
C GLU A 323 -32.12 -6.33 4.68
N LEU A 324 -31.17 -6.90 5.41
CA LEU A 324 -31.21 -8.27 5.94
C LEU A 324 -31.70 -8.37 7.39
N ASP A 325 -32.20 -7.26 7.96
CA ASP A 325 -32.66 -7.17 9.37
C ASP A 325 -31.60 -7.66 10.38
N LEU A 326 -30.35 -7.23 10.16
CA LEU A 326 -29.21 -7.53 11.01
C LEU A 326 -28.85 -6.34 11.88
N LYS A 327 -28.23 -6.62 13.04
CA LYS A 327 -27.59 -5.57 13.83
C LYS A 327 -26.38 -5.02 13.07
N ALA A 328 -26.05 -3.76 13.35
CA ALA A 328 -24.84 -3.16 12.83
C ALA A 328 -23.62 -4.05 13.10
N GLU A 329 -22.70 -4.07 12.18
CA GLU A 329 -21.46 -4.86 12.18
C GLU A 329 -21.62 -6.40 12.13
N GLN A 330 -22.83 -6.96 12.04
CA GLN A 330 -23.03 -8.42 11.90
C GLN A 330 -22.73 -8.94 10.49
N LEU A 331 -22.71 -8.06 9.51
CA LEU A 331 -22.23 -8.29 8.16
C LEU A 331 -21.32 -7.15 7.72
N ILE A 332 -20.17 -7.49 7.18
CA ILE A 332 -19.16 -6.53 6.71
C ILE A 332 -18.96 -6.77 5.21
N VAL A 333 -19.11 -5.73 4.42
CA VAL A 333 -18.79 -5.73 3.00
C VAL A 333 -17.40 -5.13 2.80
N ASP A 334 -16.62 -5.74 1.93
CA ASP A 334 -15.26 -5.35 1.62
C ASP A 334 -15.04 -5.26 0.11
N LEU A 335 -14.74 -4.08 -0.38
CA LEU A 335 -14.31 -3.86 -1.75
C LEU A 335 -12.79 -3.98 -1.81
N VAL A 336 -12.31 -4.95 -2.59
CA VAL A 336 -10.87 -5.20 -2.76
C VAL A 336 -10.49 -4.85 -4.19
N LYS A 337 -9.61 -3.87 -4.34
CA LYS A 337 -9.10 -3.43 -5.62
C LYS A 337 -7.73 -4.06 -5.89
N SER A 338 -7.66 -4.94 -6.89
CA SER A 338 -6.39 -5.44 -7.43
C SER A 338 -5.93 -4.48 -8.51
N ARG A 339 -4.79 -3.83 -8.30
CA ARG A 339 -4.26 -2.82 -9.22
C ARG A 339 -3.39 -3.45 -10.30
N LYS A 340 -3.41 -2.85 -11.49
CA LYS A 340 -2.38 -3.05 -12.50
C LYS A 340 -1.08 -2.38 -12.00
N PRO A 341 0.12 -2.95 -12.27
CA PRO A 341 1.38 -2.26 -12.02
C PRO A 341 1.41 -0.90 -12.72
N LYS A 342 2.10 0.08 -12.13
CA LYS A 342 2.40 1.35 -12.80
C LYS A 342 3.24 1.07 -14.05
N SER A 343 3.11 1.88 -15.09
CA SER A 343 3.88 1.77 -16.34
C SER A 343 5.38 1.90 -16.10
N ILE A 344 6.14 0.92 -16.57
CA ILE A 344 7.60 0.85 -16.40
C ILE A 344 8.26 1.40 -17.65
N HIS A 345 9.07 2.45 -17.52
CA HIS A 345 9.83 2.99 -18.62
C HIS A 345 11.03 2.10 -18.95
N ILE A 346 11.25 1.85 -20.23
CA ILE A 346 12.45 1.23 -20.75
C ILE A 346 13.14 2.15 -21.75
N LYS A 347 14.45 2.01 -21.89
CA LYS A 347 15.26 2.84 -22.80
C LYS A 347 14.80 2.64 -24.25
N GLY A 348 14.60 3.72 -25.00
CA GLY A 348 14.34 3.67 -26.44
C GLY A 348 15.57 3.23 -27.23
N ASP A 349 15.36 2.93 -28.52
CA ASP A 349 16.41 2.40 -29.43
C ASP A 349 17.58 3.39 -29.62
N LYS A 350 17.30 4.69 -29.48
CA LYS A 350 18.34 5.76 -29.55
C LYS A 350 18.32 6.58 -28.26
N LEU A 351 19.47 7.17 -27.94
CA LEU A 351 19.66 7.97 -26.72
C LEU A 351 18.68 9.16 -26.57
N GLN A 352 18.11 9.63 -27.68
CA GLN A 352 17.18 10.77 -27.77
C GLN A 352 15.72 10.36 -27.93
N ASP A 353 15.45 9.06 -28.03
CA ASP A 353 14.07 8.57 -28.22
C ASP A 353 13.27 8.75 -26.91
N GLN A 354 11.96 8.95 -27.05
CA GLN A 354 11.05 8.89 -25.91
C GLN A 354 11.14 7.50 -25.27
N PRO A 355 11.09 7.40 -23.93
CA PRO A 355 11.04 6.11 -23.26
C PRO A 355 9.84 5.29 -23.77
N LYS A 356 10.05 4.00 -23.99
CA LYS A 356 8.98 3.03 -24.26
C LYS A 356 8.42 2.51 -22.93
N TYR A 357 7.27 1.86 -22.97
CA TYR A 357 6.70 1.18 -21.81
C TYR A 357 6.90 -0.32 -21.92
N LEU A 358 7.33 -0.94 -20.82
CA LEU A 358 7.60 -2.38 -20.78
C LEU A 358 6.33 -3.21 -21.04
N GLU A 359 5.16 -2.73 -20.60
CA GLU A 359 3.89 -3.40 -20.86
C GLU A 359 3.49 -3.48 -22.34
N ASP A 360 4.02 -2.60 -23.18
CA ASP A 360 3.80 -2.63 -24.64
C ASP A 360 4.71 -3.65 -25.33
N GLU A 361 5.77 -4.07 -24.64
CA GLU A 361 6.78 -5.00 -25.15
C GLU A 361 6.73 -6.39 -24.45
N SER A 362 5.91 -6.52 -23.39
CA SER A 362 5.78 -7.72 -22.58
C SER A 362 4.34 -8.23 -22.55
N ASP A 363 4.11 -9.40 -23.13
CA ASP A 363 2.82 -10.10 -23.06
C ASP A 363 2.43 -10.43 -21.61
N VAL A 364 3.41 -10.70 -20.75
CA VAL A 364 3.19 -11.06 -19.33
C VAL A 364 2.62 -9.86 -18.56
N ILE A 365 3.25 -8.70 -18.67
CA ILE A 365 2.83 -7.49 -17.95
C ILE A 365 1.57 -6.91 -18.60
N GLY A 366 1.48 -6.90 -19.93
CA GLY A 366 0.32 -6.44 -20.69
C GLY A 366 -0.97 -7.21 -20.37
N ALA A 367 -0.86 -8.48 -19.98
CA ALA A 367 -2.01 -9.30 -19.58
C ALA A 367 -2.53 -9.05 -18.16
N ILE A 368 -1.82 -8.28 -17.34
CA ILE A 368 -2.25 -7.97 -15.97
C ILE A 368 -3.30 -6.87 -16.00
N GLU A 369 -4.52 -7.20 -15.61
CA GLU A 369 -5.65 -6.27 -15.53
C GLU A 369 -5.94 -5.87 -14.09
N SER A 370 -6.45 -4.64 -13.91
CA SER A 370 -7.05 -4.22 -12.65
C SER A 370 -8.38 -4.93 -12.45
N LYS A 371 -8.62 -5.44 -11.22
CA LYS A 371 -9.86 -6.13 -10.86
C LYS A 371 -10.46 -5.53 -9.60
N ILE A 372 -11.77 -5.68 -9.46
CA ILE A 372 -12.50 -5.33 -8.25
C ILE A 372 -13.23 -6.57 -7.77
N TYR A 373 -12.95 -6.93 -6.52
CA TYR A 373 -13.69 -7.97 -5.82
C TYR A 373 -14.59 -7.31 -4.79
N LEU A 374 -15.83 -7.79 -4.73
CA LEU A 374 -16.75 -7.49 -3.66
C LEU A 374 -16.89 -8.74 -2.80
N LYS A 375 -16.49 -8.62 -1.54
CA LYS A 375 -16.55 -9.70 -0.56
C LYS A 375 -17.52 -9.33 0.55
N ALA A 376 -18.19 -10.30 1.12
CA ALA A 376 -19.01 -10.10 2.32
C ALA A 376 -18.62 -11.13 3.38
N TYR A 377 -18.52 -10.66 4.61
CA TYR A 377 -18.17 -11.46 5.79
C TYR A 377 -19.28 -11.37 6.81
N ILE A 378 -19.69 -12.51 7.34
CA ILE A 378 -20.83 -12.59 8.27
C ILE A 378 -20.41 -13.17 9.62
N HIS A 379 -21.04 -12.66 10.68
CA HIS A 379 -20.87 -13.18 12.03
C HIS A 379 -21.16 -14.70 12.07
N PRO A 380 -20.29 -15.53 12.70
CA PRO A 380 -20.40 -16.98 12.66
C PRO A 380 -21.77 -17.54 13.06
N ALA A 381 -22.42 -16.94 14.07
CA ALA A 381 -23.76 -17.37 14.53
C ALA A 381 -24.88 -17.15 13.49
N LEU A 382 -24.63 -16.43 12.42
CA LEU A 382 -25.61 -16.10 11.38
C LEU A 382 -25.33 -16.80 10.04
N SER A 383 -24.16 -17.41 9.87
CA SER A 383 -23.71 -18.00 8.61
C SER A 383 -24.64 -19.11 8.08
N HIS A 384 -25.47 -19.72 8.93
CA HIS A 384 -26.47 -20.74 8.54
C HIS A 384 -27.88 -20.15 8.31
N LYS A 385 -28.09 -18.85 8.61
CA LYS A 385 -29.41 -18.20 8.50
C LYS A 385 -29.58 -17.37 7.24
N ILE A 386 -28.46 -16.90 6.68
CA ILE A 386 -28.42 -15.99 5.53
C ILE A 386 -27.66 -16.71 4.43
N SER A 387 -28.27 -16.87 3.28
CA SER A 387 -27.67 -17.53 2.14
C SER A 387 -26.82 -16.54 1.32
N GLU A 388 -25.84 -17.07 0.58
CA GLU A 388 -25.07 -16.30 -0.41
C GLU A 388 -26.00 -15.60 -1.42
N ASN A 389 -27.05 -16.27 -1.86
CA ASN A 389 -28.03 -15.72 -2.80
C ASN A 389 -28.82 -14.54 -2.23
N ASP A 390 -29.12 -14.53 -0.93
CA ASP A 390 -29.79 -13.39 -0.28
C ASP A 390 -28.86 -12.17 -0.27
N ILE A 391 -27.60 -12.38 0.09
CA ILE A 391 -26.58 -11.32 0.10
C ILE A 391 -26.38 -10.78 -1.31
N GLU A 392 -26.17 -11.66 -2.29
CA GLU A 392 -25.94 -11.26 -3.68
C GLU A 392 -27.12 -10.46 -4.25
N LYS A 393 -28.35 -10.90 -4.01
CA LYS A 393 -29.58 -10.24 -4.47
C LYS A 393 -29.69 -8.79 -3.95
N HIS A 394 -29.45 -8.60 -2.65
CA HIS A 394 -29.53 -7.27 -2.04
C HIS A 394 -28.37 -6.37 -2.46
N LEU A 395 -27.15 -6.90 -2.57
CA LEU A 395 -26.00 -6.15 -3.09
C LEU A 395 -26.21 -5.72 -4.55
N LYS A 396 -26.80 -6.56 -5.39
CA LYS A 396 -27.17 -6.18 -6.76
C LYS A 396 -28.08 -4.97 -6.77
N LYS A 397 -29.12 -4.98 -5.98
CA LYS A 397 -30.08 -3.88 -5.86
C LYS A 397 -29.37 -2.57 -5.44
N GLU A 398 -28.48 -2.63 -4.45
CA GLU A 398 -27.72 -1.46 -4.01
C GLU A 398 -26.79 -0.94 -5.10
N LEU A 399 -26.04 -1.80 -5.78
CA LEU A 399 -25.13 -1.41 -6.85
C LEU A 399 -25.86 -0.82 -8.07
N GLU A 400 -27.08 -1.26 -8.36
CA GLU A 400 -27.92 -0.69 -9.43
C GLU A 400 -28.33 0.76 -9.13
N THR A 401 -28.38 1.17 -7.87
CA THR A 401 -28.68 2.57 -7.50
C THR A 401 -27.52 3.53 -7.81
N TRP A 402 -26.34 2.99 -8.09
CA TRP A 402 -25.11 3.75 -8.40
C TRP A 402 -24.86 3.93 -9.92
N SER A 403 -25.71 3.34 -10.76
CA SER A 403 -25.60 3.32 -12.23
C SER A 403 -26.11 4.61 -12.92
#